data_5fe3303804e3d2be908372ed18eb9483
#
_entry.id   5fe3303804e3d2be908372ed18eb9483
#
_cell.length_a   1.000
_cell.length_b   1.000
_cell.length_c   1.000
_cell.angle_alpha   90.00
_cell.angle_beta   90.00
_cell.angle_gamma   90.00
#
_symmetry.space_group_name_H-M   'P 1'
#
loop_
_entity.id
_entity.type
_entity.pdbx_description
1 polymer ?
#
loop_
_entity_poly.entity_id
_entity_poly.type
_entity_poly.pdbx_seq_one_letter_code
_entity_poly.pdbx_strand_id
1 'polypeptide(L)'
;RAEFGVAAHWKYKEQAGKTGEVAEEDLTWLKHLTDWQAETQDPGEFLDSLRFEIGAKEVYVFTPKGKVIGLTGGATPVDFAYAVHTDVGHRTMGAKVNGRLVPLETPLNSGDVVEIFTSKSAEAGPSKDWLAFTKSPRARAKIKQWFSAERREDAIEQGKEAIAKALRKHNLPLQKMMSGESLLALAQDLKISDVESLFAAVGESHISAQQVVEKLNASEKYRTLFYNVHNDSIITGQRTLLAITQFVVMLT
;
A
#
# COMPACT_ATOMS: atom_id res chain seq x y z
N ARG A 1 14.73 -38.14 -10.22
CA ARG A 1 13.41 -38.82 -10.42
C ARG A 1 12.90 -39.49 -9.14
N ALA A 2 13.75 -39.89 -8.21
CA ALA A 2 13.35 -40.53 -6.96
C ALA A 2 12.90 -39.56 -5.86
N GLU A 3 13.20 -38.24 -5.98
CA GLU A 3 12.91 -37.25 -4.96
C GLU A 3 11.47 -36.70 -4.98
N PHE A 4 10.74 -36.87 -6.07
CA PHE A 4 9.42 -36.22 -6.23
C PHE A 4 8.22 -37.21 -6.12
N GLY A 5 8.44 -38.47 -5.87
CA GLY A 5 7.41 -39.47 -5.59
C GLY A 5 6.33 -39.65 -6.68
N VAL A 6 5.21 -40.23 -6.28
CA VAL A 6 4.08 -40.60 -7.15
C VAL A 6 3.43 -39.39 -7.83
N ALA A 7 3.39 -38.21 -7.17
CA ALA A 7 2.81 -37.00 -7.71
C ALA A 7 3.53 -36.48 -8.97
N ALA A 8 4.86 -36.56 -9.00
CA ALA A 8 5.64 -36.18 -10.18
C ALA A 8 5.42 -37.14 -11.36
N HIS A 9 5.12 -38.40 -11.08
CA HIS A 9 4.82 -39.39 -12.13
C HIS A 9 3.46 -39.13 -12.79
N TRP A 10 2.46 -38.69 -12.03
CA TRP A 10 1.16 -38.29 -12.57
C TRP A 10 1.28 -37.01 -13.44
N LYS A 11 2.01 -36.00 -12.97
CA LYS A 11 2.28 -34.77 -13.71
C LYS A 11 2.99 -35.05 -15.05
N TYR A 12 3.94 -36.00 -15.06
CA TYR A 12 4.63 -36.43 -16.29
C TYR A 12 3.69 -37.17 -17.27
N LYS A 13 2.75 -37.98 -16.78
CA LYS A 13 1.77 -38.70 -17.63
C LYS A 13 0.73 -37.77 -18.26
N GLU A 14 0.29 -36.73 -17.56
CA GLU A 14 -0.62 -35.72 -18.11
C GLU A 14 0.07 -34.87 -19.18
N GLN A 15 1.34 -34.54 -18.98
CA GLN A 15 2.12 -33.75 -19.96
C GLN A 15 2.53 -34.55 -21.21
N ALA A 16 2.67 -35.84 -21.13
CA ALA A 16 3.03 -36.68 -22.29
C ALA A 16 1.92 -36.78 -23.36
N GLY A 17 0.70 -36.31 -23.06
CA GLY A 17 -0.42 -36.29 -24.00
C GLY A 17 -0.64 -34.93 -24.70
N LYS A 18 0.07 -33.86 -24.30
CA LYS A 18 -0.11 -32.50 -24.86
C LYS A 18 1.21 -31.96 -25.39
N THR A 19 1.53 -32.30 -26.63
CA THR A 19 2.62 -31.67 -27.38
C THR A 19 2.15 -30.30 -27.84
N GLY A 20 2.63 -29.22 -27.19
CA GLY A 20 2.57 -27.87 -27.75
C GLY A 20 1.86 -26.79 -26.93
N GLU A 21 1.24 -27.09 -25.82
CA GLU A 21 0.69 -26.07 -24.90
C GLU A 21 1.61 -25.92 -23.68
N VAL A 22 2.10 -24.68 -23.46
CA VAL A 22 2.70 -24.28 -22.17
C VAL A 22 1.66 -24.61 -21.10
N ALA A 23 2.01 -25.43 -20.10
CA ALA A 23 1.05 -25.88 -19.11
C ALA A 23 0.39 -24.67 -18.45
N GLU A 24 -0.92 -24.70 -18.29
CA GLU A 24 -1.71 -23.60 -17.71
C GLU A 24 -1.21 -23.21 -16.29
N GLU A 25 -0.56 -24.17 -15.60
CA GLU A 25 0.12 -23.97 -14.32
C GLU A 25 1.38 -23.12 -14.44
N ASP A 26 2.17 -23.28 -15.52
CA ASP A 26 3.37 -22.46 -15.77
C ASP A 26 2.99 -21.03 -16.15
N LEU A 27 1.86 -20.84 -16.85
CA LEU A 27 1.28 -19.53 -17.13
C LEU A 27 0.73 -18.87 -15.85
N THR A 28 0.15 -19.66 -14.96
CA THR A 28 -0.37 -19.15 -13.68
C THR A 28 0.77 -18.71 -12.77
N TRP A 29 1.86 -19.45 -12.71
CA TRP A 29 3.06 -19.08 -11.95
C TRP A 29 3.72 -17.81 -12.51
N LEU A 30 3.88 -17.70 -13.85
CA LEU A 30 4.38 -16.48 -14.51
C LEU A 30 3.48 -15.27 -14.26
N LYS A 31 2.17 -15.46 -14.25
CA LYS A 31 1.21 -14.41 -13.94
C LYS A 31 1.34 -13.95 -12.49
N HIS A 32 1.49 -14.88 -11.56
CA HIS A 32 1.76 -14.54 -10.16
C HIS A 32 3.08 -13.79 -9.97
N LEU A 33 4.12 -14.11 -10.75
CA LEU A 33 5.39 -13.37 -10.72
C LEU A 33 5.24 -11.95 -11.27
N THR A 34 4.51 -11.78 -12.38
CA THR A 34 4.28 -10.44 -12.96
C THR A 34 3.42 -9.57 -12.05
N ASP A 35 2.38 -10.14 -11.45
CA ASP A 35 1.54 -9.44 -10.48
C ASP A 35 2.36 -9.02 -9.24
N TRP A 36 3.22 -9.91 -8.76
CA TRP A 36 4.08 -9.61 -7.62
C TRP A 36 5.17 -8.58 -7.94
N GLN A 37 5.78 -8.64 -9.14
CA GLN A 37 6.73 -7.64 -9.60
C GLN A 37 6.09 -6.25 -9.68
N ALA A 38 4.83 -6.17 -10.13
CA ALA A 38 4.08 -4.92 -10.20
C ALA A 38 3.72 -4.35 -8.81
N GLU A 39 3.59 -5.22 -7.79
CA GLU A 39 3.25 -4.85 -6.43
C GLU A 39 4.46 -4.54 -5.54
N THR A 40 5.67 -4.95 -5.93
CA THR A 40 6.90 -4.78 -5.13
C THR A 40 7.64 -3.53 -5.58
N GLN A 41 7.82 -2.57 -4.66
CA GLN A 41 8.51 -1.30 -4.94
C GLN A 41 10.04 -1.44 -4.93
N ASP A 42 10.60 -2.50 -4.31
CA ASP A 42 12.05 -2.75 -4.23
C ASP A 42 12.44 -3.98 -5.07
N PRO A 43 13.19 -3.77 -6.17
CA PRO A 43 13.70 -4.86 -7.01
C PRO A 43 14.63 -5.83 -6.26
N GLY A 44 15.34 -5.36 -5.23
CA GLY A 44 16.24 -6.19 -4.41
C GLY A 44 15.45 -7.17 -3.55
N GLU A 45 14.40 -6.70 -2.88
CA GLU A 45 13.51 -7.55 -2.07
C GLU A 45 12.80 -8.59 -2.94
N PHE A 46 12.43 -8.24 -4.17
CA PHE A 46 11.87 -9.17 -5.15
C PHE A 46 12.84 -10.31 -5.52
N LEU A 47 14.10 -9.96 -5.85
CA LEU A 47 15.10 -10.96 -6.26
C LEU A 47 15.50 -11.89 -5.12
N ASP A 48 15.64 -11.39 -3.89
CA ASP A 48 15.95 -12.20 -2.72
C ASP A 48 14.81 -13.16 -2.38
N SER A 49 13.59 -12.69 -2.54
CA SER A 49 12.38 -13.50 -2.38
C SER A 49 12.30 -14.62 -3.42
N LEU A 50 12.61 -14.31 -4.67
CA LEU A 50 12.62 -15.28 -5.77
C LEU A 50 13.69 -16.35 -5.56
N ARG A 51 14.91 -15.96 -5.10
CA ARG A 51 15.98 -16.92 -4.74
C ARG A 51 15.57 -17.85 -3.61
N PHE A 52 14.85 -17.31 -2.63
CA PHE A 52 14.37 -18.11 -1.50
C PHE A 52 13.32 -19.13 -1.95
N GLU A 53 12.39 -18.78 -2.82
CA GLU A 53 11.35 -19.69 -3.33
C GLU A 53 11.93 -20.81 -4.22
N ILE A 54 12.91 -20.52 -5.06
CA ILE A 54 13.53 -21.51 -5.96
C ILE A 54 14.36 -22.55 -5.19
N GLY A 55 14.94 -22.20 -4.05
CA GLY A 55 15.83 -23.08 -3.26
C GLY A 55 15.16 -23.83 -2.10
N ALA A 56 13.94 -23.51 -1.75
CA ALA A 56 13.27 -24.09 -0.58
C ALA A 56 12.54 -25.40 -0.91
N LYS A 57 12.54 -26.35 0.05
CA LYS A 57 11.66 -27.53 -0.03
C LYS A 57 10.22 -27.05 -0.02
N GLU A 58 9.43 -27.48 -0.98
CA GLU A 58 8.00 -27.21 -1.04
C GLU A 58 7.20 -28.17 -0.16
N VAL A 59 6.17 -27.66 0.49
CA VAL A 59 5.13 -28.44 1.18
C VAL A 59 3.80 -28.22 0.49
N TYR A 60 3.08 -29.28 0.22
CA TYR A 60 1.78 -29.24 -0.46
C TYR A 60 0.67 -29.50 0.55
N VAL A 61 -0.18 -28.52 0.76
CA VAL A 61 -1.29 -28.58 1.71
C VAL A 61 -2.64 -28.46 0.98
N PHE A 62 -3.70 -28.89 1.63
CA PHE A 62 -5.03 -28.92 1.03
C PHE A 62 -5.97 -27.92 1.70
N THR A 63 -6.82 -27.28 0.91
CA THR A 63 -8.01 -26.62 1.44
C THR A 63 -9.07 -27.66 1.81
N PRO A 64 -10.08 -27.32 2.66
CA PRO A 64 -11.19 -28.25 2.96
C PRO A 64 -11.98 -28.69 1.71
N LYS A 65 -11.89 -27.94 0.61
CA LYS A 65 -12.50 -28.26 -0.69
C LYS A 65 -11.61 -29.12 -1.58
N GLY A 66 -10.44 -29.58 -1.09
CA GLY A 66 -9.51 -30.43 -1.82
C GLY A 66 -8.59 -29.68 -2.81
N LYS A 67 -8.56 -28.34 -2.84
CA LYS A 67 -7.60 -27.61 -3.66
C LYS A 67 -6.21 -27.70 -3.03
N VAL A 68 -5.21 -28.07 -3.83
CA VAL A 68 -3.80 -28.15 -3.42
C VAL A 68 -3.15 -26.77 -3.49
N ILE A 69 -2.37 -26.42 -2.48
CA ILE A 69 -1.58 -25.19 -2.42
C ILE A 69 -0.14 -25.56 -2.07
N GLY A 70 0.79 -25.18 -2.96
CA GLY A 70 2.23 -25.28 -2.71
C GLY A 70 2.70 -24.11 -1.84
N LEU A 71 3.47 -24.42 -0.80
CA LEU A 71 4.06 -23.46 0.12
C LEU A 71 5.53 -23.77 0.33
N THR A 72 6.28 -22.80 0.79
CA THR A 72 7.68 -22.98 1.19
C THR A 72 7.80 -23.87 2.43
N GLY A 73 8.83 -24.70 2.53
CA GLY A 73 9.07 -25.53 3.71
C GLY A 73 9.13 -24.73 5.00
N GLY A 74 8.41 -25.21 6.02
CA GLY A 74 8.23 -24.51 7.29
C GLY A 74 7.18 -23.41 7.28
N ALA A 75 6.41 -23.27 6.18
CA ALA A 75 5.28 -22.35 6.09
C ALA A 75 4.23 -22.63 7.18
N THR A 76 3.53 -21.60 7.56
CA THR A 76 2.55 -21.59 8.65
C THR A 76 1.13 -21.36 8.10
N PRO A 77 0.08 -21.51 8.92
CA PRO A 77 -1.28 -21.17 8.53
C PRO A 77 -1.44 -19.72 8.03
N VAL A 78 -0.61 -18.79 8.49
CA VAL A 78 -0.58 -17.41 7.97
C VAL A 78 -0.08 -17.39 6.53
N ASP A 79 1.02 -18.09 6.23
CA ASP A 79 1.53 -18.22 4.85
C ASP A 79 0.48 -18.82 3.92
N PHE A 80 -0.21 -19.87 4.38
CA PHE A 80 -1.31 -20.48 3.65
C PHE A 80 -2.46 -19.50 3.39
N ALA A 81 -2.86 -18.72 4.39
CA ALA A 81 -3.94 -17.75 4.25
C ALA A 81 -3.62 -16.70 3.17
N TYR A 82 -2.39 -16.17 3.14
CA TYR A 82 -1.93 -15.24 2.12
C TYR A 82 -1.75 -15.91 0.74
N ALA A 83 -1.41 -17.18 0.69
CA ALA A 83 -1.34 -17.94 -0.57
C ALA A 83 -2.73 -18.17 -1.17
N VAL A 84 -3.77 -18.31 -0.34
CA VAL A 84 -5.16 -18.39 -0.81
C VAL A 84 -5.63 -17.05 -1.37
N HIS A 85 -5.55 -15.98 -0.58
CA HIS A 85 -5.92 -14.62 -0.96
C HIS A 85 -5.40 -13.61 0.06
N THR A 86 -4.98 -12.42 -0.39
CA THR A 86 -4.48 -11.35 0.49
C THR A 86 -5.49 -10.95 1.56
N ASP A 87 -6.77 -10.81 1.20
CA ASP A 87 -7.84 -10.46 2.13
C ASP A 87 -8.09 -11.56 3.19
N VAL A 88 -7.97 -12.84 2.81
CA VAL A 88 -8.01 -13.96 3.77
C VAL A 88 -6.86 -13.85 4.75
N GLY A 89 -5.65 -13.56 4.24
CA GLY A 89 -4.46 -13.33 5.06
C GLY A 89 -4.65 -12.18 6.06
N HIS A 90 -5.09 -11.01 5.59
CA HIS A 90 -5.30 -9.85 6.47
C HIS A 90 -6.34 -10.10 7.56
N ARG A 91 -7.38 -10.87 7.27
CA ARG A 91 -8.52 -11.11 8.18
C ARG A 91 -8.39 -12.41 8.98
N THR A 92 -7.24 -13.09 8.93
CA THR A 92 -7.02 -14.35 9.65
C THR A 92 -7.13 -14.14 11.17
N MET A 93 -7.97 -14.95 11.83
CA MET A 93 -8.13 -14.97 13.28
C MET A 93 -7.59 -16.26 13.90
N GLY A 94 -7.59 -17.36 13.15
CA GLY A 94 -7.20 -18.66 13.63
C GLY A 94 -7.19 -19.70 12.52
N ALA A 95 -6.68 -20.87 12.82
CA ALA A 95 -6.60 -21.97 11.86
C ALA A 95 -6.92 -23.32 12.51
N LYS A 96 -7.43 -24.25 11.69
CA LYS A 96 -7.43 -25.67 11.98
C LYS A 96 -6.52 -26.39 10.98
N VAL A 97 -5.76 -27.35 11.50
CA VAL A 97 -5.00 -28.29 10.68
C VAL A 97 -5.51 -29.69 11.00
N ASN A 98 -5.93 -30.42 9.97
CA ASN A 98 -6.53 -31.75 10.10
C ASN A 98 -7.69 -31.79 11.11
N GLY A 99 -8.54 -30.74 11.09
CA GLY A 99 -9.70 -30.62 11.98
C GLY A 99 -9.41 -30.17 13.41
N ARG A 100 -8.15 -29.94 13.80
CA ARG A 100 -7.76 -29.47 15.15
C ARG A 100 -7.32 -28.01 15.10
N LEU A 101 -7.77 -27.22 16.07
CA LEU A 101 -7.28 -25.84 16.26
C LEU A 101 -5.79 -25.87 16.58
N VAL A 102 -5.04 -25.03 15.89
CA VAL A 102 -3.58 -24.88 16.08
C VAL A 102 -3.20 -23.41 16.20
N PRO A 103 -2.09 -23.09 16.89
CA PRO A 103 -1.48 -21.77 16.84
C PRO A 103 -1.11 -21.38 15.38
N LEU A 104 -1.21 -20.08 15.06
CA LEU A 104 -0.90 -19.57 13.72
C LEU A 104 0.59 -19.70 13.32
N GLU A 105 1.46 -19.93 14.27
CA GLU A 105 2.91 -20.18 14.08
C GLU A 105 3.27 -21.65 13.82
N THR A 106 2.29 -22.55 13.87
CA THR A 106 2.52 -23.99 13.68
C THR A 106 3.03 -24.29 12.28
N PRO A 107 4.19 -24.96 12.11
CA PRO A 107 4.67 -25.36 10.79
C PRO A 107 3.73 -26.38 10.15
N LEU A 108 3.44 -26.18 8.87
CA LEU A 108 2.61 -27.07 8.06
C LEU A 108 3.46 -28.18 7.41
N ASN A 109 2.87 -29.35 7.26
CA ASN A 109 3.46 -30.50 6.60
C ASN A 109 2.70 -30.86 5.31
N SER A 110 3.38 -31.50 4.37
CA SER A 110 2.73 -32.00 3.16
C SER A 110 1.62 -32.99 3.52
N GLY A 111 0.45 -32.78 2.92
CA GLY A 111 -0.75 -33.58 3.18
C GLY A 111 -1.71 -32.96 4.20
N ASP A 112 -1.31 -31.91 4.90
CA ASP A 112 -2.19 -31.24 5.87
C ASP A 112 -3.40 -30.60 5.17
N VAL A 113 -4.58 -30.74 5.79
CA VAL A 113 -5.80 -30.02 5.42
C VAL A 113 -5.92 -28.80 6.32
N VAL A 114 -5.86 -27.60 5.73
CA VAL A 114 -5.82 -26.33 6.45
C VAL A 114 -7.11 -25.54 6.24
N GLU A 115 -7.76 -25.17 7.32
CA GLU A 115 -8.95 -24.31 7.35
C GLU A 115 -8.63 -23.00 8.09
N ILE A 116 -8.88 -21.86 7.46
CA ILE A 116 -8.64 -20.54 8.04
C ILE A 116 -9.96 -19.91 8.51
N PHE A 117 -9.95 -19.36 9.72
CA PHE A 117 -11.04 -18.54 10.24
C PHE A 117 -10.72 -17.07 10.03
N THR A 118 -11.65 -16.36 9.39
CA THR A 118 -11.50 -14.94 9.09
C THR A 118 -12.48 -14.11 9.90
N SER A 119 -12.05 -12.92 10.31
CA SER A 119 -12.91 -11.92 10.94
C SER A 119 -13.92 -11.36 9.94
N LYS A 120 -15.11 -11.03 10.42
CA LYS A 120 -16.13 -10.30 9.67
C LYS A 120 -16.01 -8.79 9.85
N SER A 121 -15.18 -8.32 10.79
CA SER A 121 -14.94 -6.89 11.00
C SER A 121 -14.23 -6.28 9.79
N ALA A 122 -14.65 -5.07 9.40
CA ALA A 122 -13.98 -4.29 8.37
C ALA A 122 -12.59 -3.78 8.83
N GLU A 123 -12.41 -3.63 10.13
CA GLU A 123 -11.17 -3.14 10.76
C GLU A 123 -10.15 -4.27 11.05
N ALA A 124 -10.48 -5.53 10.67
CA ALA A 124 -9.57 -6.64 10.91
C ALA A 124 -8.33 -6.52 10.03
N GLY A 125 -7.17 -6.51 10.67
CA GLY A 125 -5.86 -6.48 10.02
C GLY A 125 -4.90 -7.53 10.56
N PRO A 126 -3.74 -7.71 9.93
CA PRO A 126 -2.70 -8.64 10.36
C PRO A 126 -2.03 -8.17 11.67
N SER A 127 -1.46 -9.11 12.43
CA SER A 127 -0.58 -8.76 13.55
C SER A 127 0.86 -8.55 13.08
N LYS A 128 1.56 -7.56 13.66
CA LYS A 128 3.00 -7.34 13.43
C LYS A 128 3.83 -8.56 13.86
N ASP A 129 3.40 -9.28 14.88
CA ASP A 129 4.08 -10.46 15.41
C ASP A 129 4.17 -11.59 14.38
N TRP A 130 3.26 -11.61 13.39
CA TRP A 130 3.29 -12.62 12.34
C TRP A 130 4.56 -12.55 11.48
N LEU A 131 5.19 -11.39 11.39
CA LEU A 131 6.47 -11.21 10.68
C LEU A 131 7.60 -12.06 11.29
N ALA A 132 7.50 -12.47 12.56
CA ALA A 132 8.53 -13.26 13.24
C ALA A 132 8.57 -14.72 12.74
N PHE A 133 7.40 -15.29 12.42
CA PHE A 133 7.30 -16.71 12.07
C PHE A 133 6.88 -16.98 10.61
N THR A 134 6.25 -16.02 9.93
CA THR A 134 5.87 -16.14 8.51
C THR A 134 7.10 -16.38 7.64
N LYS A 135 7.06 -17.39 6.77
CA LYS A 135 8.17 -17.80 5.91
C LYS A 135 8.08 -17.26 4.49
N SER A 136 6.86 -17.18 3.94
CA SER A 136 6.64 -16.69 2.59
C SER A 136 7.03 -15.21 2.47
N PRO A 137 7.97 -14.86 1.56
CA PRO A 137 8.32 -13.46 1.30
C PRO A 137 7.12 -12.64 0.87
N ARG A 138 6.24 -13.22 0.04
CA ARG A 138 5.01 -12.57 -0.41
C ARG A 138 4.08 -12.23 0.76
N ALA A 139 3.86 -13.14 1.70
CA ALA A 139 3.04 -12.88 2.88
C ALA A 139 3.66 -11.77 3.75
N ARG A 140 4.98 -11.81 3.97
CA ARG A 140 5.72 -10.79 4.72
C ARG A 140 5.60 -9.41 4.06
N ALA A 141 5.75 -9.33 2.73
CA ALA A 141 5.61 -8.09 1.97
C ALA A 141 4.18 -7.52 2.11
N LYS A 142 3.15 -8.36 1.98
CA LYS A 142 1.75 -7.93 2.15
C LYS A 142 1.43 -7.44 3.57
N ILE A 143 1.97 -8.10 4.60
CA ILE A 143 1.85 -7.64 6.00
C ILE A 143 2.52 -6.27 6.18
N LYS A 144 3.76 -6.10 5.69
CA LYS A 144 4.47 -4.82 5.75
C LYS A 144 3.74 -3.71 5.01
N GLN A 145 3.22 -4.01 3.81
CA GLN A 145 2.45 -3.08 2.98
C GLN A 145 1.20 -2.59 3.71
N TRP A 146 0.47 -3.51 4.38
CA TRP A 146 -0.71 -3.17 5.16
C TRP A 146 -0.38 -2.16 6.27
N PHE A 147 0.66 -2.42 7.07
CA PHE A 147 1.10 -1.49 8.12
C PHE A 147 1.68 -0.17 7.58
N SER A 148 2.23 -0.18 6.39
CA SER A 148 2.69 1.06 5.76
C SER A 148 1.52 1.92 5.29
N ALA A 149 0.46 1.30 4.76
CA ALA A 149 -0.77 1.99 4.40
C ALA A 149 -1.47 2.57 5.64
N GLU A 150 -1.62 1.77 6.70
CA GLU A 150 -2.21 2.21 7.97
C GLU A 150 -1.47 3.43 8.56
N ARG A 151 -0.13 3.36 8.65
CA ARG A 151 0.68 4.50 9.12
C ARG A 151 0.52 5.74 8.24
N ARG A 152 0.36 5.57 6.92
CA ARG A 152 0.13 6.68 6.01
C ARG A 152 -1.23 7.33 6.24
N GLU A 153 -2.27 6.53 6.48
CA GLU A 153 -3.60 7.05 6.81
C GLU A 153 -3.60 7.82 8.13
N ASP A 154 -2.97 7.28 9.17
CA ASP A 154 -2.79 7.95 10.46
C ASP A 154 -2.04 9.29 10.29
N ALA A 155 -0.96 9.30 9.50
CA ALA A 155 -0.20 10.51 9.22
C ALA A 155 -1.02 11.55 8.46
N ILE A 156 -1.85 11.14 7.50
CA ILE A 156 -2.76 12.04 6.77
C ILE A 156 -3.77 12.67 7.74
N GLU A 157 -4.37 11.89 8.62
CA GLU A 157 -5.34 12.38 9.59
C GLU A 157 -4.70 13.35 10.59
N GLN A 158 -3.55 12.99 11.17
CA GLN A 158 -2.78 13.86 12.06
C GLN A 158 -2.36 15.15 11.36
N GLY A 159 -1.94 15.09 10.10
CA GLY A 159 -1.58 16.25 9.31
C GLY A 159 -2.77 17.18 9.04
N LYS A 160 -3.92 16.62 8.69
CA LYS A 160 -5.18 17.40 8.54
C LYS A 160 -5.54 18.12 9.83
N GLU A 161 -5.48 17.41 10.96
CA GLU A 161 -5.80 18.00 12.25
C GLU A 161 -4.81 19.10 12.65
N ALA A 162 -3.51 18.86 12.45
CA ALA A 162 -2.45 19.82 12.74
C ALA A 162 -2.60 21.12 11.94
N ILE A 163 -2.89 21.03 10.64
CA ILE A 163 -3.14 22.20 9.78
C ILE A 163 -4.43 22.91 10.23
N ALA A 164 -5.51 22.17 10.48
CA ALA A 164 -6.76 22.76 10.95
C ALA A 164 -6.60 23.50 12.28
N LYS A 165 -5.84 22.93 13.22
CA LYS A 165 -5.50 23.56 14.50
C LYS A 165 -4.67 24.83 14.32
N ALA A 166 -3.68 24.80 13.42
CA ALA A 166 -2.85 25.95 13.12
C ALA A 166 -3.66 27.08 12.46
N LEU A 167 -4.58 26.78 11.52
CA LEU A 167 -5.48 27.74 10.90
C LEU A 167 -6.39 28.41 11.94
N ARG A 168 -6.98 27.65 12.87
CA ARG A 168 -7.80 28.19 13.96
C ARG A 168 -7.00 29.12 14.87
N LYS A 169 -5.77 28.75 15.20
CA LYS A 169 -4.87 29.58 16.03
C LYS A 169 -4.59 30.93 15.41
N HIS A 170 -4.54 31.00 14.08
CA HIS A 170 -4.31 32.27 13.34
C HIS A 170 -5.61 32.97 12.91
N ASN A 171 -6.79 32.53 13.39
CA ASN A 171 -8.10 33.07 13.03
C ASN A 171 -8.38 33.12 11.52
N LEU A 172 -7.85 32.14 10.78
CA LEU A 172 -8.02 32.04 9.33
C LEU A 172 -9.27 31.22 8.97
N PRO A 173 -9.93 31.51 7.83
CA PRO A 173 -11.16 30.85 7.42
C PRO A 173 -10.89 29.41 6.99
N LEU A 174 -11.19 28.44 7.88
CA LEU A 174 -10.88 27.03 7.72
C LEU A 174 -11.43 26.45 6.41
N GLN A 175 -12.71 26.70 6.11
CA GLN A 175 -13.36 26.14 4.91
C GLN A 175 -12.69 26.58 3.61
N LYS A 176 -12.28 27.84 3.53
CA LYS A 176 -11.63 28.39 2.35
C LYS A 176 -10.20 27.89 2.20
N MET A 177 -9.44 27.87 3.29
CA MET A 177 -8.04 27.44 3.30
C MET A 177 -7.86 25.92 3.14
N MET A 178 -8.82 25.12 3.62
CA MET A 178 -8.85 23.68 3.45
C MET A 178 -9.51 23.24 2.14
N SER A 179 -9.83 24.17 1.22
CA SER A 179 -10.34 23.81 -0.10
C SER A 179 -9.28 23.04 -0.89
N GLY A 180 -9.71 22.04 -1.66
CA GLY A 180 -8.80 21.20 -2.45
C GLY A 180 -7.94 22.01 -3.43
N GLU A 181 -8.47 23.12 -3.96
CA GLU A 181 -7.77 23.99 -4.91
C GLU A 181 -6.60 24.73 -4.25
N SER A 182 -6.83 25.33 -3.07
CA SER A 182 -5.78 26.05 -2.33
C SER A 182 -4.67 25.13 -1.84
N LEU A 183 -5.03 23.93 -1.36
CA LEU A 183 -4.08 22.94 -0.89
C LEU A 183 -3.32 22.28 -2.04
N LEU A 184 -3.95 22.08 -3.21
CA LEU A 184 -3.28 21.52 -4.38
C LEU A 184 -2.23 22.49 -4.93
N ALA A 185 -2.58 23.78 -5.03
CA ALA A 185 -1.63 24.82 -5.45
C ALA A 185 -0.42 24.88 -4.50
N LEU A 186 -0.66 24.78 -3.18
CA LEU A 186 0.41 24.73 -2.20
C LEU A 186 1.26 23.45 -2.30
N ALA A 187 0.63 22.29 -2.51
CA ALA A 187 1.36 21.03 -2.71
C ALA A 187 2.31 21.14 -3.91
N GLN A 188 1.84 21.71 -5.02
CA GLN A 188 2.66 21.95 -6.22
C GLN A 188 3.84 22.91 -5.94
N ASP A 189 3.61 24.01 -5.20
CA ASP A 189 4.66 24.93 -4.78
C ASP A 189 5.73 24.26 -3.92
N LEU A 190 5.33 23.31 -3.09
CA LEU A 190 6.22 22.50 -2.25
C LEU A 190 6.81 21.28 -2.98
N LYS A 191 6.53 21.10 -4.28
CA LYS A 191 6.94 19.93 -5.09
C LYS A 191 6.42 18.60 -4.55
N ILE A 192 5.23 18.60 -3.97
CA ILE A 192 4.52 17.42 -3.47
C ILE A 192 3.48 17.01 -4.50
N SER A 193 3.31 15.71 -4.73
CA SER A 193 2.48 15.15 -5.80
C SER A 193 1.00 15.50 -5.67
N ASP A 194 0.49 15.49 -4.44
CA ASP A 194 -0.94 15.62 -4.16
C ASP A 194 -1.20 16.12 -2.72
N VAL A 195 -2.45 16.45 -2.44
CA VAL A 195 -2.89 16.98 -1.15
C VAL A 195 -2.77 15.96 -0.02
N GLU A 196 -3.00 14.68 -0.29
CA GLU A 196 -2.87 13.63 0.72
C GLU A 196 -1.41 13.47 1.14
N SER A 197 -0.48 13.51 0.19
CA SER A 197 0.96 13.51 0.44
C SER A 197 1.42 14.74 1.24
N LEU A 198 0.78 15.90 1.03
CA LEU A 198 1.02 17.09 1.85
C LEU A 198 0.58 16.86 3.30
N PHE A 199 -0.61 16.30 3.51
CA PHE A 199 -1.09 15.97 4.86
C PHE A 199 -0.19 14.94 5.53
N ALA A 200 0.19 13.86 4.81
CA ALA A 200 1.12 12.85 5.34
C ALA A 200 2.46 13.47 5.75
N ALA A 201 3.04 14.33 4.91
CA ALA A 201 4.30 15.02 5.23
C ALA A 201 4.21 15.91 6.48
N VAL A 202 3.05 16.53 6.73
CA VAL A 202 2.81 17.30 7.95
C VAL A 202 2.63 16.37 9.16
N GLY A 203 1.88 15.29 9.03
CA GLY A 203 1.69 14.31 10.10
C GLY A 203 2.98 13.61 10.51
N GLU A 204 3.84 13.29 9.55
CA GLU A 204 5.18 12.75 9.76
C GLU A 204 6.21 13.81 10.24
N SER A 205 5.78 15.06 10.42
CA SER A 205 6.63 16.18 10.84
C SER A 205 7.77 16.55 9.86
N HIS A 206 7.70 16.13 8.61
CA HIS A 206 8.62 16.56 7.56
C HIS A 206 8.40 18.02 7.19
N ILE A 207 7.16 18.50 7.30
CA ILE A 207 6.77 19.89 7.08
C ILE A 207 5.97 20.36 8.30
N SER A 208 6.25 21.57 8.80
CA SER A 208 5.48 22.08 9.93
C SER A 208 4.11 22.62 9.47
N ALA A 209 3.05 22.36 10.25
CA ALA A 209 1.73 22.89 9.98
C ALA A 209 1.73 24.44 9.92
N GLN A 210 2.64 25.08 10.66
CA GLN A 210 2.80 26.52 10.67
C GLN A 210 3.33 27.05 9.34
N GLN A 211 4.33 26.41 8.74
CA GLN A 211 4.83 26.76 7.40
C GLN A 211 3.75 26.62 6.33
N VAL A 212 2.91 25.58 6.42
CA VAL A 212 1.75 25.38 5.53
C VAL A 212 0.78 26.56 5.65
N VAL A 213 0.43 26.97 6.87
CA VAL A 213 -0.50 28.07 7.12
C VAL A 213 0.07 29.40 6.67
N GLU A 214 1.35 29.67 6.91
CA GLU A 214 2.03 30.91 6.46
C GLU A 214 2.01 31.01 4.92
N LYS A 215 2.31 29.93 4.22
CA LYS A 215 2.28 29.88 2.75
C LYS A 215 0.84 30.02 2.21
N LEU A 216 -0.14 29.35 2.80
CA LEU A 216 -1.55 29.52 2.44
C LEU A 216 -2.02 30.97 2.63
N ASN A 217 -1.66 31.59 3.74
CA ASN A 217 -2.01 32.96 4.02
C ASN A 217 -1.36 33.94 3.03
N ALA A 218 -0.09 33.72 2.69
CA ALA A 218 0.60 34.50 1.67
C ALA A 218 -0.09 34.35 0.30
N SER A 219 -0.37 33.12 -0.13
CA SER A 219 -1.07 32.84 -1.40
C SER A 219 -2.43 33.51 -1.49
N GLU A 220 -3.26 33.44 -0.44
CA GLU A 220 -4.57 34.13 -0.39
C GLU A 220 -4.44 35.66 -0.40
N LYS A 221 -3.45 36.21 0.27
CA LYS A 221 -3.16 37.64 0.25
C LYS A 221 -2.83 38.13 -1.16
N TYR A 222 -2.00 37.41 -1.91
CA TYR A 222 -1.69 37.72 -3.31
C TYR A 222 -2.92 37.56 -4.22
N ARG A 223 -3.72 36.52 -4.02
CA ARG A 223 -4.95 36.27 -4.78
C ARG A 223 -5.97 37.43 -4.54
N THR A 224 -6.12 37.86 -3.32
CA THR A 224 -7.00 38.99 -2.97
C THR A 224 -6.49 40.31 -3.57
N LEU A 225 -5.20 40.59 -3.51
CA LEU A 225 -4.57 41.73 -4.14
C LEU A 225 -4.76 41.73 -5.66
N PHE A 226 -4.56 40.58 -6.30
CA PHE A 226 -4.75 40.43 -7.75
C PHE A 226 -6.22 40.68 -8.15
N TYR A 227 -7.19 40.16 -7.40
CA TYR A 227 -8.61 40.38 -7.66
C TYR A 227 -8.98 41.86 -7.51
N ASN A 228 -8.48 42.54 -6.48
CA ASN A 228 -8.74 43.97 -6.26
C ASN A 228 -8.12 44.84 -7.35
N VAL A 229 -6.87 44.54 -7.74
CA VAL A 229 -6.19 45.26 -8.83
C VAL A 229 -6.89 45.01 -10.18
N HIS A 230 -7.39 43.82 -10.44
CA HIS A 230 -8.09 43.51 -11.68
C HIS A 230 -9.47 44.16 -11.75
N ASN A 231 -10.21 44.21 -10.64
CA ASN A 231 -11.49 44.93 -10.56
C ASN A 231 -11.32 46.44 -10.65
N ASP A 232 -10.30 47.01 -10.00
CA ASP A 232 -10.01 48.45 -10.11
C ASP A 232 -9.57 48.86 -11.52
N SER A 233 -8.90 47.98 -12.27
CA SER A 233 -8.47 48.25 -13.64
C SER A 233 -9.61 48.17 -14.67
N ILE A 234 -10.71 47.48 -14.37
CA ILE A 234 -11.94 47.50 -15.17
C ILE A 234 -12.67 48.84 -15.01
N ILE A 235 -12.58 49.46 -13.83
CA ILE A 235 -13.24 50.73 -13.52
C ILE A 235 -12.41 51.93 -13.99
N THR A 236 -11.09 51.86 -14.04
CA THR A 236 -10.19 52.93 -14.45
C THR A 236 -9.09 52.44 -15.38
N GLY A 237 -9.32 52.54 -16.70
CA GLY A 237 -8.44 52.02 -17.78
C GLY A 237 -7.01 52.60 -17.86
N GLN A 238 -6.47 53.22 -16.82
CA GLN A 238 -5.12 53.81 -16.82
C GLN A 238 -4.14 53.27 -15.75
N ARG A 239 -4.51 52.31 -14.90
CA ARG A 239 -3.64 51.85 -13.80
C ARG A 239 -2.99 50.49 -14.01
N THR A 240 -3.20 49.84 -15.14
CA THR A 240 -2.77 48.46 -15.42
C THR A 240 -1.25 48.29 -15.52
N LEU A 241 -0.51 49.28 -16.03
CA LEU A 241 0.93 49.17 -16.22
C LEU A 241 1.73 49.24 -14.91
N LEU A 242 1.31 50.06 -13.96
CA LEU A 242 2.01 50.22 -12.67
C LEU A 242 1.85 49.01 -11.76
N ALA A 243 0.70 48.34 -11.78
CA ALA A 243 0.43 47.16 -10.96
C ALA A 243 1.21 45.92 -11.45
N ILE A 244 1.36 45.75 -12.76
CA ILE A 244 2.15 44.68 -13.34
C ILE A 244 3.65 44.85 -13.02
N THR A 245 4.16 46.08 -13.05
CA THR A 245 5.57 46.36 -12.72
C THR A 245 5.87 46.12 -11.22
N GLN A 246 4.96 46.47 -10.33
CA GLN A 246 5.10 46.17 -8.91
C GLN A 246 4.99 44.65 -8.61
N PHE A 247 4.18 43.92 -9.37
CA PHE A 247 4.04 42.47 -9.23
C PHE A 247 5.31 41.71 -9.67
N VAL A 248 5.93 42.16 -10.76
CA VAL A 248 7.21 41.56 -11.27
C VAL A 248 8.36 41.86 -10.31
N VAL A 249 8.41 43.04 -9.70
CA VAL A 249 9.46 43.41 -8.73
C VAL A 249 9.30 42.69 -7.39
N MET A 250 8.11 42.19 -7.03
CA MET A 250 7.91 41.37 -5.82
C MET A 250 8.20 39.85 -6.03
N LEU A 251 8.33 39.41 -7.28
CA LEU A 251 8.65 38.00 -7.63
C LEU A 251 10.15 37.75 -7.92
N THR A 252 10.94 38.81 -7.95
CA THR A 252 12.42 38.76 -8.02
C THR A 252 13.02 39.07 -6.65
#